data_a6d010d213beeb5638a05cf57d4688bc
#
_entry.id   a6d010d213beeb5638a05cf57d4688bc
#
_cell.length_a   1.000
_cell.length_b   1.000
_cell.length_c   1.000
_cell.angle_alpha   90.00
_cell.angle_beta   90.00
_cell.angle_gamma   90.00
#
_symmetry.space_group_name_H-M   'P 1'
#
loop_
_entity.id
_entity.type
_entity.pdbx_description
1 polymer ?
#
loop_
_entity_poly.entity_id
_entity_poly.type
_entity_poly.pdbx_seq_one_letter_code
_entity_poly.pdbx_strand_id
1 'polypeptide(L)'
;NANEKYPTLDGAIRDTYAARSTATNKNSLYDSYIRAIKWATLRIKDRGIVAFVTNGGFLDSNTADGMRQTLAEEFSAIHVFNLRGNQRTAGEQSRREGGKVFGAGSRATVAITILVKKPVQSESATVHYTD
;
A
#
# COMPACT_ATOMS: atom_id res chain seq x y z
N ASN A 1 -0.47 9.41 11.51
CA ASN A 1 -1.72 9.52 12.24
C ASN A 1 -2.81 10.11 11.34
N ALA A 2 -3.95 9.41 11.23
CA ALA A 2 -5.05 9.84 10.38
C ALA A 2 -5.71 11.14 10.85
N ASN A 3 -5.51 11.53 12.09
CA ASN A 3 -6.07 12.77 12.65
C ASN A 3 -5.31 14.02 12.23
N GLU A 4 -4.06 13.89 11.79
CA GLU A 4 -3.33 15.03 11.28
C GLU A 4 -3.75 15.34 9.85
N LYS A 5 -3.66 16.63 9.49
CA LYS A 5 -4.06 17.10 8.18
C LYS A 5 -2.86 17.50 7.35
N TYR A 6 -2.83 17.03 6.12
CA TYR A 6 -1.81 17.40 5.13
C TYR A 6 -2.56 17.80 3.85
N PRO A 7 -3.02 19.04 3.73
CA PRO A 7 -4.02 19.41 2.72
C PRO A 7 -3.67 19.04 1.28
N THR A 8 -2.43 19.28 0.86
CA THR A 8 -2.02 18.96 -0.51
C THR A 8 -1.96 17.45 -0.74
N LEU A 9 -1.33 16.74 0.19
CA LEU A 9 -1.17 15.28 0.08
C LEU A 9 -2.50 14.57 0.23
N ASP A 10 -3.32 14.98 1.18
CA ASP A 10 -4.65 14.40 1.38
C ASP A 10 -5.56 14.69 0.19
N GLY A 11 -5.42 15.85 -0.44
CA GLY A 11 -6.14 16.16 -1.68
C GLY A 11 -5.73 15.23 -2.81
N ALA A 12 -4.45 14.92 -2.93
CA ALA A 12 -3.98 13.96 -3.93
C ALA A 12 -4.52 12.56 -3.70
N ILE A 13 -4.60 12.13 -2.43
CA ILE A 13 -5.21 10.83 -2.09
C ILE A 13 -6.71 10.84 -2.41
N ARG A 14 -7.42 11.91 -2.04
CA ARG A 14 -8.84 12.05 -2.31
C ARG A 14 -9.13 11.94 -3.81
N ASP A 15 -8.34 12.59 -4.62
CA ASP A 15 -8.61 12.70 -6.06
C ASP A 15 -8.17 11.45 -6.85
N THR A 16 -7.40 10.55 -6.23
CA THR A 16 -6.91 9.33 -6.87
C THR A 16 -7.41 8.06 -6.16
N TYR A 17 -6.83 7.76 -5.02
CA TYR A 17 -7.13 6.52 -4.30
C TYR A 17 -8.57 6.47 -3.81
N ALA A 18 -9.02 7.54 -3.18
CA ALA A 18 -10.37 7.59 -2.63
C ALA A 18 -11.42 7.71 -3.73
N ALA A 19 -11.14 8.48 -4.78
CA ALA A 19 -12.08 8.68 -5.88
C ALA A 19 -12.42 7.37 -6.61
N ARG A 20 -11.48 6.42 -6.63
CA ARG A 20 -11.67 5.12 -7.28
C ARG A 20 -12.11 4.02 -6.33
N SER A 21 -12.16 4.30 -5.03
CA SER A 21 -12.57 3.31 -4.05
C SER A 21 -14.08 3.13 -4.07
N THR A 22 -14.51 1.86 -4.01
CA THR A 22 -15.93 1.51 -3.90
C THR A 22 -16.41 1.46 -2.46
N ALA A 23 -15.51 1.61 -1.48
CA ALA A 23 -15.88 1.58 -0.07
C ALA A 23 -16.64 2.85 0.33
N THR A 24 -17.55 2.72 1.31
CA THR A 24 -18.29 3.87 1.85
C THR A 24 -17.43 4.66 2.86
N ASN A 25 -16.66 3.96 3.70
CA ASN A 25 -15.76 4.58 4.65
C ASN A 25 -14.33 4.48 4.12
N LYS A 26 -13.72 5.63 3.83
CA LYS A 26 -12.40 5.70 3.21
C LYS A 26 -11.33 6.26 4.14
N ASN A 27 -11.60 6.31 5.44
CA ASN A 27 -10.68 6.92 6.42
C ASN A 27 -9.32 6.25 6.47
N SER A 28 -9.25 4.92 6.28
CA SER A 28 -7.99 4.20 6.32
C SER A 28 -7.02 4.58 5.20
N LEU A 29 -7.51 5.19 4.12
CA LEU A 29 -6.65 5.68 3.03
C LEU A 29 -5.79 6.87 3.47
N TYR A 30 -6.08 7.46 4.62
CA TYR A 30 -5.30 8.58 5.16
C TYR A 30 -4.37 8.13 6.29
N ASP A 31 -4.15 6.84 6.44
CA ASP A 31 -3.13 6.31 7.36
C ASP A 31 -1.74 6.74 6.91
N SER A 32 -0.84 6.86 7.87
CA SER A 32 0.49 7.41 7.63
C SER A 32 1.26 6.67 6.54
N TYR A 33 1.16 5.33 6.50
CA TYR A 33 1.91 4.56 5.52
C TYR A 33 1.38 4.76 4.09
N ILE A 34 0.06 4.94 3.94
CA ILE A 34 -0.54 5.23 2.63
C ILE A 34 -0.15 6.63 2.17
N ARG A 35 -0.16 7.60 3.10
CA ARG A 35 0.34 8.94 2.81
C ARG A 35 1.80 8.93 2.36
N ALA A 36 2.64 8.11 3.02
CA ALA A 36 4.05 7.99 2.64
C ALA A 36 4.22 7.44 1.24
N ILE A 37 3.46 6.41 0.88
CA ILE A 37 3.48 5.85 -0.47
C ILE A 37 3.04 6.89 -1.49
N LYS A 38 1.95 7.60 -1.24
CA LYS A 38 1.46 8.65 -2.15
C LYS A 38 2.49 9.75 -2.31
N TRP A 39 3.09 10.20 -1.21
CA TRP A 39 4.15 11.21 -1.25
C TRP A 39 5.30 10.78 -2.16
N ALA A 40 5.74 9.54 -2.01
CA ALA A 40 6.84 9.02 -2.82
C ALA A 40 6.47 8.94 -4.31
N THR A 41 5.24 8.51 -4.63
CA THR A 41 4.80 8.43 -6.03
C THR A 41 4.75 9.81 -6.68
N LEU A 42 4.45 10.85 -5.91
CA LEU A 42 4.43 12.23 -6.40
C LEU A 42 5.83 12.79 -6.65
N ARG A 43 6.88 12.20 -6.04
CA ARG A 43 8.28 12.64 -6.25
C ARG A 43 8.89 12.05 -7.51
N ILE A 44 8.37 10.92 -7.99
CA ILE A 44 8.89 10.25 -9.19
C ILE A 44 8.25 10.89 -10.41
N LYS A 45 9.08 11.15 -11.44
CA LYS A 45 8.60 11.69 -12.71
C LYS A 45 8.50 10.58 -13.76
N ASP A 46 9.45 10.55 -14.68
CA ASP A 46 9.39 9.62 -15.83
C ASP A 46 9.85 8.22 -15.47
N ARG A 47 10.81 8.12 -14.57
CA ARG A 47 11.37 6.84 -14.15
C ARG A 47 11.77 6.89 -12.69
N GLY A 48 11.78 5.75 -12.06
CA GLY A 48 12.24 5.64 -10.68
C GLY A 48 11.75 4.36 -10.02
N ILE A 49 12.21 4.18 -8.80
CA ILE A 49 11.83 3.04 -7.97
C ILE A 49 11.40 3.59 -6.61
N VAL A 50 10.26 3.08 -6.14
CA VAL A 50 9.78 3.33 -4.78
C VAL A 50 9.79 2.00 -4.04
N ALA A 51 10.41 1.96 -2.87
CA ALA A 51 10.45 0.74 -2.06
C ALA A 51 10.09 1.07 -0.62
N PHE A 52 9.20 0.27 -0.05
CA PHE A 52 8.71 0.46 1.32
C PHE A 52 8.55 -0.88 2.03
N VAL A 53 8.80 -0.84 3.33
CA VAL A 53 8.33 -1.86 4.26
C VAL A 53 7.21 -1.22 5.07
N THR A 54 5.99 -1.72 4.92
CA THR A 54 4.82 -1.08 5.52
C THR A 54 3.84 -2.11 6.06
N ASN A 55 2.77 -1.59 6.66
CA ASN A 55 1.56 -2.37 6.90
C ASN A 55 1.07 -2.94 5.56
N GLY A 56 0.69 -4.20 5.55
CA GLY A 56 0.22 -4.90 4.35
C GLY A 56 -1.28 -4.80 4.10
N GLY A 57 -2.01 -4.06 4.91
CA GLY A 57 -3.47 -4.01 4.81
C GLY A 57 -3.99 -3.51 3.47
N PHE A 58 -3.24 -2.67 2.77
CA PHE A 58 -3.66 -2.15 1.47
C PHE A 58 -3.70 -3.22 0.37
N LEU A 59 -3.07 -4.36 0.59
CA LEU A 59 -2.99 -5.41 -0.43
C LEU A 59 -4.35 -6.06 -0.72
N ASP A 60 -5.21 -6.15 0.27
CA ASP A 60 -6.47 -6.85 0.14
C ASP A 60 -7.69 -6.14 0.72
N SER A 61 -7.54 -4.96 1.32
CA SER A 61 -8.68 -4.24 1.87
C SER A 61 -9.57 -3.65 0.77
N ASN A 62 -10.86 -3.64 1.01
CA ASN A 62 -11.82 -3.03 0.09
C ASN A 62 -11.56 -1.53 -0.08
N THR A 63 -11.15 -0.85 0.97
CA THR A 63 -10.92 0.59 0.95
C THR A 63 -9.77 0.96 0.01
N ALA A 64 -8.78 0.07 -0.12
CA ALA A 64 -7.59 0.32 -0.93
C ALA A 64 -7.70 -0.14 -2.39
N ASP A 65 -8.88 -0.53 -2.85
CA ASP A 65 -9.08 -0.96 -4.23
C ASP A 65 -8.68 0.12 -5.24
N GLY A 66 -9.06 1.37 -4.98
CA GLY A 66 -8.68 2.51 -5.83
C GLY A 66 -7.19 2.81 -5.79
N MET A 67 -6.54 2.60 -4.63
CA MET A 67 -5.10 2.73 -4.51
C MET A 67 -4.38 1.70 -5.37
N ARG A 68 -4.78 0.43 -5.28
CA ARG A 68 -4.20 -0.63 -6.09
C ARG A 68 -4.35 -0.35 -7.58
N GLN A 69 -5.51 0.10 -7.99
CA GLN A 69 -5.79 0.45 -9.39
C GLN A 69 -4.90 1.60 -9.87
N THR A 70 -4.76 2.64 -9.06
CA THR A 70 -3.94 3.80 -9.39
C THR A 70 -2.47 3.41 -9.53
N LEU A 71 -1.94 2.63 -8.59
CA LEU A 71 -0.55 2.16 -8.65
C LEU A 71 -0.31 1.29 -9.89
N ALA A 72 -1.26 0.43 -10.24
CA ALA A 72 -1.13 -0.42 -11.42
C ALA A 72 -1.11 0.38 -12.72
N GLU A 73 -1.73 1.54 -12.75
CA GLU A 73 -1.69 2.42 -13.91
C GLU A 73 -0.44 3.27 -13.97
N GLU A 74 0.08 3.71 -12.82
CA GLU A 74 1.22 4.60 -12.75
C GLU A 74 2.56 3.88 -12.96
N PHE A 75 2.66 2.61 -12.56
CA PHE A 75 3.94 1.90 -12.53
C PHE A 75 3.98 0.77 -13.55
N SER A 76 5.20 0.45 -14.00
CA SER A 76 5.43 -0.60 -15.01
C SER A 76 5.50 -1.98 -14.38
N ALA A 77 6.00 -2.08 -13.15
CA ALA A 77 6.06 -3.32 -12.40
C ALA A 77 5.84 -3.06 -10.92
N ILE A 78 5.17 -3.98 -10.26
CA ILE A 78 4.92 -3.95 -8.83
C ILE A 78 5.36 -5.30 -8.26
N HIS A 79 6.31 -5.26 -7.33
CA HIS A 79 6.77 -6.46 -6.64
C HIS A 79 6.29 -6.37 -5.19
N VAL A 80 5.58 -7.39 -4.73
CA VAL A 80 5.06 -7.44 -3.37
C VAL A 80 5.53 -8.71 -2.70
N PHE A 81 6.13 -8.55 -1.52
CA PHE A 81 6.49 -9.64 -0.63
C PHE A 81 5.62 -9.51 0.62
N ASN A 82 4.61 -10.34 0.73
CA ASN A 82 3.72 -10.32 1.88
C ASN A 82 4.33 -11.16 2.99
N LEU A 83 4.87 -10.51 4.01
CA LEU A 83 5.50 -11.18 5.14
C LEU A 83 4.49 -11.66 6.17
N ARG A 84 3.24 -11.22 6.03
CA ARG A 84 2.14 -11.59 6.93
C ARG A 84 2.38 -11.10 8.36
N GLY A 85 2.18 -11.95 9.37
CA GLY A 85 2.43 -11.58 10.76
C GLY A 85 1.27 -10.89 11.45
N ASN A 86 0.03 -11.10 10.98
CA ASN A 86 -1.15 -10.47 11.54
C ASN A 86 -1.53 -11.08 12.88
N GLN A 87 -1.25 -10.38 13.97
CA GLN A 87 -1.58 -10.82 15.32
C GLN A 87 -3.06 -10.65 15.68
N ARG A 88 -3.86 -10.05 14.80
CA ARG A 88 -5.32 -10.00 14.97
C ARG A 88 -5.96 -11.35 14.67
N THR A 89 -5.32 -12.19 13.87
CA THR A 89 -5.70 -13.59 13.78
C THR A 89 -5.09 -14.31 14.97
N ALA A 90 -5.93 -15.09 15.67
CA ALA A 90 -5.53 -15.74 16.91
C ALA A 90 -5.18 -17.21 16.67
N GLY A 91 -4.46 -17.79 17.63
CA GLY A 91 -4.22 -19.22 17.71
C GLY A 91 -3.36 -19.77 16.61
N GLU A 92 -3.82 -20.84 15.97
CA GLU A 92 -3.02 -21.61 15.03
C GLU A 92 -2.67 -20.84 13.77
N GLN A 93 -3.58 -20.00 13.28
CA GLN A 93 -3.30 -19.21 12.09
C GLN A 93 -2.17 -18.23 12.31
N SER A 94 -2.16 -17.56 13.47
CA SER A 94 -1.07 -16.66 13.82
C SER A 94 0.27 -17.40 13.88
N ARG A 95 0.27 -18.63 14.41
CA ARG A 95 1.49 -19.45 14.45
C ARG A 95 1.96 -19.86 13.07
N ARG A 96 1.03 -20.20 12.18
CA ARG A 96 1.36 -20.54 10.78
C ARG A 96 1.98 -19.38 10.04
N GLU A 97 1.55 -18.18 10.35
CA GLU A 97 2.06 -16.96 9.73
C GLU A 97 3.38 -16.48 10.37
N GLY A 98 3.92 -17.23 11.34
CA GLY A 98 5.18 -16.89 11.99
C GLY A 98 5.05 -15.82 13.07
N GLY A 99 3.85 -15.49 13.50
CA GLY A 99 3.62 -14.50 14.53
C GLY A 99 4.01 -13.09 14.10
N LYS A 100 4.61 -12.33 15.01
CA LYS A 100 5.00 -10.95 14.73
C LYS A 100 6.30 -10.88 13.95
N VAL A 101 6.31 -10.09 12.88
CA VAL A 101 7.52 -9.85 12.10
C VAL A 101 8.46 -8.89 12.84
N PHE A 102 7.92 -7.81 13.42
CA PHE A 102 8.70 -6.79 14.11
C PHE A 102 8.22 -6.64 15.56
N GLY A 103 8.81 -7.35 16.48
CA GLY A 103 8.68 -7.12 17.90
C GLY A 103 7.26 -6.98 18.45
N ALA A 104 7.17 -6.59 19.71
CA ALA A 104 5.95 -6.68 20.50
C ALA A 104 4.84 -5.68 20.12
N GLY A 105 5.16 -4.60 19.45
CA GLY A 105 4.17 -3.57 19.13
C GLY A 105 3.39 -3.78 17.83
N SER A 106 3.87 -4.62 16.93
CA SER A 106 3.25 -4.78 15.61
C SER A 106 2.18 -5.86 15.62
N ARG A 107 0.96 -5.49 15.30
CA ARG A 107 -0.17 -6.42 15.18
C ARG A 107 -0.73 -6.51 13.77
N ALA A 108 -0.26 -5.69 12.86
CA ALA A 108 -0.69 -5.69 11.48
C ALA A 108 0.19 -6.60 10.64
N THR A 109 -0.32 -7.02 9.50
CA THR A 109 0.51 -7.67 8.49
C THR A 109 1.59 -6.71 8.00
N VAL A 110 2.70 -7.27 7.52
CA VAL A 110 3.83 -6.50 7.00
C VAL A 110 4.07 -6.89 5.56
N ALA A 111 4.33 -5.92 4.71
CA ALA A 111 4.65 -6.16 3.32
C ALA A 111 5.85 -5.31 2.89
N ILE A 112 6.64 -5.88 1.99
CA ILE A 112 7.67 -5.13 1.25
C ILE A 112 7.09 -4.90 -0.14
N THR A 113 7.07 -3.64 -0.57
CA THR A 113 6.53 -3.27 -1.87
C THR A 113 7.58 -2.50 -2.65
N ILE A 114 7.83 -2.93 -3.89
CA ILE A 114 8.75 -2.26 -4.80
C ILE A 114 7.98 -1.87 -6.05
N LEU A 115 7.91 -0.58 -6.32
CA LEU A 115 7.21 -0.01 -7.46
C LEU A 115 8.25 0.49 -8.46
N VAL A 116 8.19 0.02 -9.70
CA VAL A 116 9.15 0.38 -10.75
C VAL A 116 8.42 1.14 -11.84
N LYS A 117 8.90 2.33 -12.14
CA LYS A 117 8.35 3.18 -13.22
C LYS A 117 9.35 3.35 -14.33
N LYS A 118 8.90 3.11 -15.56
CA LYS A 118 9.66 3.32 -16.79
C LYS A 118 9.08 4.50 -17.58
N PRO A 119 9.85 5.13 -18.48
CA PRO A 119 9.40 6.34 -19.18
C PRO A 119 8.13 6.18 -20.01
N VAL A 120 7.91 5.00 -20.58
CA VAL A 120 6.72 4.74 -21.39
C VAL A 120 5.99 3.53 -20.81
N GLN A 121 4.71 3.72 -20.53
CA GLN A 121 3.86 2.64 -20.04
C GLN A 121 2.58 2.62 -20.88
N SER A 122 2.44 1.61 -21.72
CA SER A 122 1.27 1.43 -22.57
C SER A 122 0.23 0.50 -21.97
N GLU A 123 0.59 -0.25 -20.93
CA GLU A 123 -0.26 -1.24 -20.29
C GLU A 123 -0.19 -1.10 -18.76
N SER A 124 -1.12 -1.76 -18.08
CA SER A 124 -1.08 -1.83 -16.63
C SER A 124 0.16 -2.58 -16.14
N ALA A 125 0.56 -2.30 -14.92
CA ALA A 125 1.75 -2.89 -14.32
C ALA A 125 1.70 -4.42 -14.32
N THR A 126 2.86 -5.05 -14.51
CA THR A 126 3.04 -6.45 -14.18
C THR A 126 3.18 -6.58 -12.66
N VAL A 127 2.37 -7.42 -12.04
CA VAL A 127 2.39 -7.62 -10.59
C VAL A 127 3.05 -8.94 -10.26
N HIS A 128 4.08 -8.87 -9.43
CA HIS A 128 4.81 -10.04 -8.92
C HIS A 128 4.53 -10.15 -7.43
N TYR A 129 3.75 -11.13 -7.05
CA TYR A 129 3.34 -11.33 -5.67
C TYR A 129 4.00 -12.57 -5.09
N THR A 130 4.64 -12.42 -3.94
CA THR A 130 5.24 -13.52 -3.17
C THR A 130 4.69 -13.46 -1.76
N ASP A 131 4.24 -14.62 -1.32
CA ASP A 131 3.62 -14.76 0.00
C ASP A 131 4.50 -15.58 0.95
#